data_f4da036b049b7a7b1bfc2fbb8a29e2f0
#
_entry.id   f4da036b049b7a7b1bfc2fbb8a29e2f0
#
_cell.length_a   1.000
_cell.length_b   1.000
_cell.length_c   1.000
_cell.angle_alpha   90.00
_cell.angle_beta   90.00
_cell.angle_gamma   90.00
#
_symmetry.space_group_name_H-M   'P 1'
#
loop_
_entity.id
_entity.type
_entity.pdbx_description
1 polymer ?
#
loop_
_entity_poly.entity_id
_entity_poly.type
_entity_poly.pdbx_seq_one_letter_code
_entity_poly.pdbx_strand_id
1 'polypeptide(L)'
;MQDLIDILKAMASKKQEIGNPTELFLDMAERVVKRISAEFGAKTDEVAILVLTSDHKHLRFAAPRKFTDLGTIPISKRDSIAVNVLARKAGEAMNNVPMVKHVSFFESVKIRDRAVPIQKMITVPIMLRGEAVGVAQVSRKGDSPAEAGPDFTAADVTKAQDLFSKISPYLVEALPDRF
;
A
#
# COMPACT_ATOMS: atom_id res chain seq x y z
N MET A 1 17.45 -4.86 1.39
CA MET A 1 16.21 -5.62 1.67
C MET A 1 16.37 -6.49 2.92
N GLN A 2 17.47 -7.23 3.05
CA GLN A 2 17.69 -8.08 4.23
C GLN A 2 17.59 -7.30 5.54
N ASP A 3 18.24 -6.15 5.64
CA ASP A 3 18.20 -5.30 6.85
C ASP A 3 16.77 -4.92 7.27
N LEU A 4 15.87 -4.63 6.30
CA LEU A 4 14.48 -4.36 6.62
C LEU A 4 13.78 -5.61 7.15
N ILE A 5 13.99 -6.76 6.54
CA ILE A 5 13.41 -8.04 6.97
C ILE A 5 13.82 -8.36 8.40
N ASP A 6 15.10 -8.20 8.72
CA ASP A 6 15.63 -8.46 10.07
C ASP A 6 15.01 -7.52 11.11
N ILE A 7 14.83 -6.25 10.76
CA ILE A 7 14.13 -5.27 11.60
C ILE A 7 12.67 -5.66 11.81
N LEU A 8 11.94 -5.98 10.73
CA LEU A 8 10.52 -6.35 10.81
C LEU A 8 10.32 -7.62 11.64
N LYS A 9 11.18 -8.62 11.45
CA LYS A 9 11.18 -9.85 12.24
C LYS A 9 11.39 -9.56 13.73
N ALA A 10 12.40 -8.75 14.08
CA ALA A 10 12.66 -8.36 15.46
C ALA A 10 11.51 -7.54 16.08
N MET A 11 10.82 -6.73 15.27
CA MET A 11 9.66 -5.97 15.74
C MET A 11 8.44 -6.89 15.95
N ALA A 12 8.15 -7.78 15.00
CA ALA A 12 7.03 -8.72 15.08
C ALA A 12 7.14 -9.64 16.31
N SER A 13 8.36 -10.14 16.62
CA SER A 13 8.58 -10.99 17.79
C SER A 13 8.27 -10.31 19.11
N LYS A 14 8.28 -8.98 19.17
CA LYS A 14 7.96 -8.19 20.36
C LYS A 14 6.48 -7.81 20.50
N LYS A 15 5.61 -8.23 19.57
CA LYS A 15 4.19 -7.86 19.55
C LYS A 15 3.49 -8.11 20.89
N GLN A 16 3.79 -9.23 21.54
CA GLN A 16 3.16 -9.59 22.82
C GLN A 16 3.66 -8.78 24.03
N GLU A 17 4.85 -8.18 23.92
CA GLU A 17 5.48 -7.39 24.98
C GLU A 17 5.10 -5.91 24.90
N ILE A 18 4.58 -5.46 23.73
CA ILE A 18 4.29 -4.06 23.47
C ILE A 18 2.85 -3.74 23.82
N GLY A 19 2.65 -2.75 24.70
CA GLY A 19 1.32 -2.33 25.16
C GLY A 19 0.40 -1.74 24.10
N ASN A 20 0.92 -1.42 22.91
CA ASN A 20 0.14 -0.90 21.77
C ASN A 20 0.49 -1.60 20.45
N PRO A 21 -0.16 -2.74 20.14
CA PRO A 21 0.09 -3.48 18.89
C PRO A 21 -0.19 -2.67 17.63
N THR A 22 -1.16 -1.74 17.68
CA THR A 22 -1.50 -0.88 16.53
C THR A 22 -0.34 0.04 16.19
N GLU A 23 0.27 0.70 17.18
CA GLU A 23 1.43 1.56 16.95
C GLU A 23 2.63 0.78 16.39
N LEU A 24 2.90 -0.41 16.93
CA LEU A 24 3.94 -1.28 16.39
C LEU A 24 3.71 -1.58 14.91
N PHE A 25 2.50 -1.99 14.55
CA PHE A 25 2.14 -2.31 13.18
C PHE A 25 2.28 -1.10 12.24
N LEU A 26 1.80 0.07 12.67
CA LEU A 26 1.92 1.31 11.91
C LEU A 26 3.39 1.72 11.71
N ASP A 27 4.24 1.58 12.73
CA ASP A 27 5.68 1.83 12.61
C ASP A 27 6.36 0.87 11.62
N MET A 28 5.99 -0.40 11.63
CA MET A 28 6.47 -1.37 10.67
C MET A 28 6.05 -1.00 9.24
N ALA A 29 4.78 -0.63 9.05
CA ALA A 29 4.25 -0.21 7.76
C ALA A 29 4.97 1.06 7.22
N GLU A 30 5.29 2.03 8.09
CA GLU A 30 6.08 3.22 7.72
C GLU A 30 7.49 2.86 7.24
N ARG A 31 8.16 1.90 7.90
CA ARG A 31 9.49 1.43 7.48
C ARG A 31 9.42 0.77 6.11
N VAL A 32 8.36 -0.02 5.86
CA VAL A 32 8.11 -0.62 4.55
C VAL A 32 7.90 0.47 3.50
N VAL A 33 7.07 1.48 3.75
CA VAL A 33 6.86 2.61 2.83
C VAL A 33 8.19 3.29 2.48
N LYS A 34 9.03 3.59 3.46
CA LYS A 34 10.35 4.21 3.22
C LYS A 34 11.22 3.34 2.31
N ARG A 35 11.23 2.03 2.53
CA ARG A 35 12.01 1.12 1.70
C ARG A 35 11.47 1.00 0.28
N ILE A 36 10.16 0.83 0.13
CA ILE A 36 9.53 0.71 -1.18
C ILE A 36 9.68 2.02 -1.97
N SER A 37 9.52 3.18 -1.34
CA SER A 37 9.74 4.47 -2.02
C SER A 37 11.18 4.58 -2.56
N ALA A 38 12.18 4.17 -1.80
CA ALA A 38 13.57 4.15 -2.26
C ALA A 38 13.80 3.17 -3.43
N GLU A 39 13.17 1.98 -3.40
CA GLU A 39 13.28 0.97 -4.45
C GLU A 39 12.69 1.40 -5.80
N PHE A 40 11.68 2.27 -5.77
CA PHE A 40 10.96 2.76 -6.95
C PHE A 40 11.29 4.21 -7.31
N GLY A 41 12.19 4.87 -6.57
CA GLY A 41 12.49 6.29 -6.75
C GLY A 41 11.26 7.18 -6.53
N ALA A 42 10.32 6.73 -5.69
CA ALA A 42 9.09 7.44 -5.36
C ALA A 42 9.23 8.24 -4.06
N LYS A 43 8.35 9.21 -3.85
CA LYS A 43 8.22 9.86 -2.55
C LYS A 43 7.46 8.96 -1.58
N THR A 44 7.63 9.17 -0.28
CA THR A 44 6.92 8.37 0.74
C THR A 44 5.40 8.55 0.69
N ASP A 45 4.90 9.68 0.17
CA ASP A 45 3.47 9.92 -0.05
C ASP A 45 2.95 9.43 -1.40
N GLU A 46 3.80 8.80 -2.19
CA GLU A 46 3.47 8.09 -3.42
C GLU A 46 3.40 6.57 -3.20
N VAL A 47 3.67 6.10 -1.98
CA VAL A 47 3.53 4.69 -1.60
C VAL A 47 2.46 4.57 -0.54
N ALA A 48 1.54 3.63 -0.70
CA ALA A 48 0.48 3.36 0.29
C ALA A 48 0.37 1.87 0.57
N ILE A 49 0.09 1.53 1.82
CA ILE A 49 -0.23 0.19 2.28
C ILE A 49 -1.64 0.23 2.83
N LEU A 50 -2.51 -0.62 2.29
CA LEU A 50 -3.87 -0.83 2.78
C LEU A 50 -4.00 -2.28 3.21
N VAL A 51 -4.65 -2.51 4.34
CA VAL A 51 -4.93 -3.86 4.84
C VAL A 51 -6.43 -4.05 5.07
N LEU A 52 -6.88 -5.30 5.01
CA LEU A 52 -8.25 -5.64 5.35
C LEU A 52 -8.50 -5.36 6.83
N THR A 53 -9.65 -4.76 7.10
CA THR A 53 -10.17 -4.64 8.47
C THR A 53 -10.49 -6.03 9.04
N SER A 54 -10.54 -6.14 10.37
CA SER A 54 -10.78 -7.42 11.06
C SER A 54 -12.09 -8.11 10.65
N ASP A 55 -13.10 -7.34 10.23
CA ASP A 55 -14.36 -7.87 9.70
C ASP A 55 -14.30 -8.27 8.22
N HIS A 56 -13.15 -8.08 7.57
CA HIS A 56 -12.90 -8.33 6.16
C HIS A 56 -13.83 -7.59 5.18
N LYS A 57 -14.46 -6.49 5.61
CA LYS A 57 -15.41 -5.73 4.78
C LYS A 57 -14.83 -4.49 4.13
N HIS A 58 -13.68 -4.03 4.62
CA HIS A 58 -13.05 -2.80 4.15
C HIS A 58 -11.54 -2.95 4.00
N LEU A 59 -10.95 -2.15 3.13
CA LEU A 59 -9.53 -1.83 3.13
C LEU A 59 -9.31 -0.54 3.91
N ARG A 60 -8.36 -0.55 4.84
CA ARG A 60 -7.95 0.61 5.63
C ARG A 60 -6.48 0.92 5.37
N PHE A 61 -6.14 2.22 5.32
CA PHE A 61 -4.75 2.64 5.20
C PHE A 61 -3.97 2.33 6.48
N ALA A 62 -2.83 1.65 6.30
CA ALA A 62 -1.85 1.39 7.35
C ALA A 62 -0.66 2.35 7.27
N ALA A 63 -0.28 2.75 6.06
CA ALA A 63 0.80 3.71 5.84
C ALA A 63 0.64 4.42 4.48
N PRO A 64 1.16 5.65 4.33
CA PRO A 64 1.76 6.51 5.36
C PRO A 64 0.78 6.91 6.46
N ARG A 65 1.28 7.21 7.67
CA ARG A 65 0.44 7.59 8.82
C ARG A 65 -0.56 8.71 8.52
N LYS A 66 -0.18 9.69 7.70
CA LYS A 66 -1.08 10.76 7.28
C LYS A 66 -2.30 10.30 6.49
N PHE A 67 -2.35 9.02 6.07
CA PHE A 67 -3.48 8.43 5.36
C PHE A 67 -4.38 7.59 6.28
N THR A 68 -3.98 7.29 7.51
CA THR A 68 -4.75 6.41 8.41
C THR A 68 -6.14 6.96 8.76
N ASP A 69 -6.30 8.29 8.69
CA ASP A 69 -7.56 8.99 8.99
C ASP A 69 -8.42 9.29 7.76
N LEU A 70 -8.03 8.78 6.56
CA LEU A 70 -8.76 9.03 5.31
C LEU A 70 -10.02 8.19 5.16
N GLY A 71 -10.30 7.31 6.11
CA GLY A 71 -11.43 6.40 6.06
C GLY A 71 -11.06 5.03 5.48
N THR A 72 -12.08 4.30 5.02
CA THR A 72 -11.96 2.93 4.54
C THR A 72 -12.61 2.76 3.16
N ILE A 73 -12.15 1.77 2.40
CA ILE A 73 -12.71 1.42 1.09
C ILE A 73 -13.51 0.12 1.26
N PRO A 74 -14.84 0.13 1.08
CA PRO A 74 -15.61 -1.10 1.12
C PRO A 74 -15.16 -2.08 0.05
N ILE A 75 -14.99 -3.37 0.38
CA ILE A 75 -14.62 -4.40 -0.61
C ILE A 75 -15.72 -4.67 -1.65
N SER A 76 -16.93 -4.20 -1.42
CA SER A 76 -18.02 -4.20 -2.40
C SER A 76 -17.84 -3.16 -3.51
N LYS A 77 -16.93 -2.21 -3.34
CA LYS A 77 -16.65 -1.13 -4.31
C LYS A 77 -15.83 -1.65 -5.49
N ARG A 78 -16.51 -2.31 -6.45
CA ARG A 78 -15.91 -2.99 -7.61
C ARG A 78 -15.18 -2.06 -8.60
N ASP A 79 -15.39 -0.77 -8.49
CA ASP A 79 -14.72 0.25 -9.28
C ASP A 79 -13.38 0.74 -8.65
N SER A 80 -13.00 0.23 -7.49
CA SER A 80 -11.71 0.51 -6.86
C SER A 80 -10.60 -0.39 -7.39
N ILE A 81 -9.49 0.20 -7.84
CA ILE A 81 -8.29 -0.54 -8.27
C ILE A 81 -7.78 -1.44 -7.12
N ALA A 82 -7.71 -0.90 -5.92
CA ALA A 82 -7.26 -1.65 -4.74
C ALA A 82 -8.13 -2.89 -4.48
N VAL A 83 -9.47 -2.74 -4.55
CA VAL A 83 -10.42 -3.85 -4.35
C VAL A 83 -10.30 -4.88 -5.46
N ASN A 84 -10.14 -4.45 -6.72
CA ASN A 84 -9.98 -5.37 -7.84
C ASN A 84 -8.70 -6.20 -7.74
N VAL A 85 -7.57 -5.57 -7.38
CA VAL A 85 -6.30 -6.26 -7.17
C VAL A 85 -6.40 -7.24 -5.99
N LEU A 86 -7.01 -6.83 -4.88
CA LEU A 86 -7.28 -7.69 -3.73
C LEU A 86 -8.07 -8.94 -4.15
N ALA A 87 -9.18 -8.76 -4.89
CA ALA A 87 -10.07 -9.84 -5.29
C ALA A 87 -9.43 -10.80 -6.31
N ARG A 88 -8.66 -10.26 -7.27
CA ARG A 88 -7.97 -11.07 -8.30
C ARG A 88 -6.68 -11.71 -7.80
N LYS A 89 -6.15 -11.27 -6.66
CA LYS A 89 -4.85 -11.70 -6.11
C LYS A 89 -3.70 -11.52 -7.12
N ALA A 90 -3.81 -10.56 -8.02
CA ALA A 90 -2.87 -10.29 -9.11
C ALA A 90 -2.55 -8.80 -9.20
N GLY A 91 -1.25 -8.47 -9.27
CA GLY A 91 -0.81 -7.10 -9.41
C GLY A 91 -1.06 -6.53 -10.81
N GLU A 92 -1.17 -5.22 -10.87
CA GLU A 92 -1.31 -4.48 -12.13
C GLU A 92 -0.57 -3.15 -12.12
N ALA A 93 -0.19 -2.68 -13.30
CA ALA A 93 0.28 -1.32 -13.54
C ALA A 93 -0.76 -0.57 -14.37
N MET A 94 -1.03 0.67 -13.97
CA MET A 94 -1.92 1.59 -14.68
C MET A 94 -1.16 2.89 -14.94
N ASN A 95 -0.93 3.20 -16.21
CA ASN A 95 -0.15 4.38 -16.63
C ASN A 95 -1.02 5.56 -17.10
N ASN A 96 -2.34 5.46 -16.91
CA ASN A 96 -3.29 6.50 -17.27
C ASN A 96 -4.42 6.57 -16.22
N VAL A 97 -4.05 6.80 -14.97
CA VAL A 97 -4.95 6.84 -13.83
C VAL A 97 -6.09 7.86 -13.97
N PRO A 98 -5.85 9.11 -14.49
CA PRO A 98 -6.92 10.10 -14.62
C PRO A 98 -8.03 9.72 -15.61
N MET A 99 -7.76 8.83 -16.57
CA MET A 99 -8.76 8.37 -17.53
C MET A 99 -9.67 7.27 -16.99
N VAL A 100 -9.33 6.70 -15.85
CA VAL A 100 -10.16 5.69 -15.21
C VAL A 100 -11.14 6.38 -14.26
N LYS A 101 -12.42 6.33 -14.59
CA LYS A 101 -13.51 7.06 -13.89
C LYS A 101 -13.65 6.80 -12.38
N HIS A 102 -12.76 6.02 -11.77
CA HIS A 102 -12.95 5.40 -10.48
C HIS A 102 -11.82 5.62 -9.45
N VAL A 103 -10.84 6.47 -9.79
CA VAL A 103 -9.70 6.76 -8.90
C VAL A 103 -9.99 7.86 -7.88
N SER A 104 -11.23 8.29 -7.80
CA SER A 104 -11.68 9.42 -6.96
C SER A 104 -11.39 9.27 -5.47
N PHE A 105 -10.95 8.10 -4.99
CA PHE A 105 -10.71 7.91 -3.55
C PHE A 105 -9.33 8.43 -3.09
N PHE A 106 -8.29 8.32 -3.91
CA PHE A 106 -6.98 8.93 -3.60
C PHE A 106 -6.96 10.42 -3.94
N GLU A 107 -7.70 10.84 -4.96
CA GLU A 107 -7.80 12.26 -5.36
C GLU A 107 -8.65 13.09 -4.39
N SER A 108 -9.59 12.49 -3.68
CA SER A 108 -10.42 13.19 -2.70
C SER A 108 -9.71 13.47 -1.37
N VAL A 109 -8.49 12.97 -1.18
CA VAL A 109 -7.63 13.39 -0.10
C VAL A 109 -7.18 14.82 -0.39
N LYS A 110 -8.00 15.78 -0.03
CA LYS A 110 -7.63 17.20 0.09
C LYS A 110 -6.61 17.34 1.22
N ILE A 111 -5.38 16.91 0.96
CA ILE A 111 -4.23 17.40 1.72
C ILE A 111 -4.18 18.90 1.42
N ARG A 112 -4.13 19.73 2.43
CA ARG A 112 -4.36 21.18 2.46
C ARG A 112 -3.56 22.04 1.46
N ASP A 113 -2.70 21.45 0.62
CA ASP A 113 -1.99 22.12 -0.46
C ASP A 113 -2.29 21.40 -1.76
N ARG A 114 -2.36 22.15 -2.85
CA ARG A 114 -2.65 21.74 -4.23
C ARG A 114 -2.26 20.27 -4.47
N ALA A 115 -3.23 19.35 -4.39
CA ALA A 115 -2.97 17.93 -4.55
C ALA A 115 -2.52 17.67 -5.99
N VAL A 116 -1.25 17.30 -6.16
CA VAL A 116 -0.72 16.90 -7.47
C VAL A 116 -1.37 15.56 -7.83
N PRO A 117 -2.04 15.44 -8.99
CA PRO A 117 -2.80 14.25 -9.34
C PRO A 117 -1.88 13.03 -9.55
N ILE A 118 -2.40 11.85 -9.22
CA ILE A 118 -1.75 10.57 -9.56
C ILE A 118 -1.95 10.32 -11.04
N GLN A 119 -0.87 10.18 -11.79
CA GLN A 119 -0.88 9.88 -13.21
C GLN A 119 -0.71 8.39 -13.48
N LYS A 120 0.14 7.73 -12.68
CA LYS A 120 0.53 6.33 -12.89
C LYS A 120 0.57 5.60 -11.55
N MET A 121 0.25 4.29 -11.55
CA MET A 121 0.20 3.50 -10.34
C MET A 121 0.51 2.03 -10.61
N ILE A 122 1.27 1.41 -9.71
CA ILE A 122 1.30 -0.04 -9.53
C ILE A 122 0.43 -0.35 -8.31
N THR A 123 -0.38 -1.39 -8.40
CA THR A 123 -1.07 -1.97 -7.25
C THR A 123 -0.76 -3.46 -7.21
N VAL A 124 -0.28 -3.95 -6.07
CA VAL A 124 0.02 -5.38 -5.86
C VAL A 124 -0.66 -5.89 -4.60
N PRO A 125 -1.13 -7.16 -4.59
CA PRO A 125 -1.71 -7.75 -3.39
C PRO A 125 -0.64 -8.04 -2.34
N ILE A 126 -0.96 -7.84 -1.07
CA ILE A 126 -0.18 -8.33 0.07
C ILE A 126 -0.72 -9.71 0.40
N MET A 127 0.09 -10.73 0.11
CA MET A 127 -0.32 -12.13 0.22
C MET A 127 0.17 -12.76 1.52
N LEU A 128 -0.69 -13.54 2.18
CA LEU A 128 -0.33 -14.41 3.28
C LEU A 128 -1.03 -15.77 3.11
N ARG A 129 -0.25 -16.86 3.08
CA ARG A 129 -0.78 -18.24 2.99
C ARG A 129 -1.80 -18.44 1.86
N GLY A 130 -1.59 -17.78 0.71
CA GLY A 130 -2.47 -17.86 -0.46
C GLY A 130 -3.67 -16.93 -0.45
N GLU A 131 -3.90 -16.19 0.63
CA GLU A 131 -4.94 -15.17 0.73
C GLU A 131 -4.38 -13.75 0.57
N ALA A 132 -5.15 -12.87 -0.08
CA ALA A 132 -4.83 -11.46 -0.13
C ALA A 132 -5.39 -10.77 1.13
N VAL A 133 -4.51 -10.26 1.96
CA VAL A 133 -4.84 -9.60 3.24
C VAL A 133 -4.75 -8.07 3.16
N GLY A 134 -4.36 -7.56 2.01
CA GLY A 134 -4.23 -6.14 1.75
C GLY A 134 -3.68 -5.87 0.36
N VAL A 135 -3.37 -4.63 0.09
CA VAL A 135 -2.72 -4.18 -1.14
C VAL A 135 -1.66 -3.12 -0.85
N ALA A 136 -0.65 -3.09 -1.68
CA ALA A 136 0.33 -2.02 -1.71
C ALA A 136 0.24 -1.27 -3.04
N GLN A 137 0.39 0.04 -2.99
CA GLN A 137 0.32 0.92 -4.14
C GLN A 137 1.57 1.78 -4.21
N VAL A 138 2.16 1.89 -5.41
CA VAL A 138 3.25 2.82 -5.71
C VAL A 138 2.74 3.71 -6.83
N SER A 139 2.67 5.01 -6.60
CA SER A 139 2.17 5.97 -7.56
C SER A 139 3.26 6.92 -8.06
N ARG A 140 2.99 7.58 -9.16
CA ARG A 140 3.75 8.71 -9.69
C ARG A 140 2.79 9.86 -9.92
N LYS A 141 3.10 11.00 -9.31
CA LYS A 141 2.29 12.22 -9.35
C LYS A 141 2.91 13.23 -10.30
N GLY A 142 2.06 14.02 -10.95
CA GLY A 142 2.47 15.12 -11.82
C GLY A 142 1.24 15.85 -12.34
N ASP A 143 1.39 17.10 -12.79
CA ASP A 143 0.31 17.84 -13.46
C ASP A 143 0.04 17.26 -14.86
N SER A 144 0.96 16.45 -15.38
CA SER A 144 0.82 15.70 -16.63
C SER A 144 1.48 14.31 -16.54
N PRO A 145 1.14 13.36 -17.44
CA PRO A 145 1.82 12.07 -17.53
C PRO A 145 3.33 12.16 -17.76
N ALA A 146 3.80 13.18 -18.48
CA ALA A 146 5.21 13.42 -18.73
C ALA A 146 5.96 13.85 -17.47
N GLU A 147 5.38 14.73 -16.67
CA GLU A 147 5.96 15.18 -15.40
C GLU A 147 5.99 14.09 -14.34
N ALA A 148 5.04 13.16 -14.40
CA ALA A 148 5.02 12.00 -13.49
C ALA A 148 6.17 11.00 -13.73
N GLY A 149 6.96 11.19 -14.79
CA GLY A 149 8.09 10.34 -15.13
C GLY A 149 7.70 9.10 -15.97
N PRO A 150 8.57 8.10 -16.08
CA PRO A 150 8.37 6.97 -16.99
C PRO A 150 7.16 6.11 -16.60
N ASP A 151 6.66 5.32 -17.55
CA ASP A 151 5.60 4.35 -17.30
C ASP A 151 6.10 3.22 -16.38
N PHE A 152 5.19 2.69 -15.59
CA PHE A 152 5.43 1.43 -14.90
C PHE A 152 5.30 0.26 -15.88
N THR A 153 6.21 -0.71 -15.75
CA THR A 153 6.30 -1.89 -16.60
C THR A 153 5.79 -3.14 -15.88
N ALA A 154 5.63 -4.24 -16.61
CA ALA A 154 5.35 -5.54 -16.00
C ALA A 154 6.49 -5.99 -15.05
N ALA A 155 7.75 -5.63 -15.38
CA ALA A 155 8.89 -5.91 -14.51
C ALA A 155 8.80 -5.16 -13.17
N ASP A 156 8.26 -3.93 -13.18
CA ASP A 156 8.03 -3.17 -11.95
C ASP A 156 6.94 -3.82 -11.08
N VAL A 157 5.87 -4.36 -11.70
CA VAL A 157 4.84 -5.13 -10.99
C VAL A 157 5.45 -6.37 -10.34
N THR A 158 6.23 -7.15 -11.10
CA THR A 158 6.93 -8.33 -10.58
C THR A 158 7.86 -7.96 -9.44
N LYS A 159 8.67 -6.90 -9.60
CA LYS A 159 9.54 -6.39 -8.54
C LYS A 159 8.76 -6.04 -7.27
N ALA A 160 7.62 -5.35 -7.40
CA ALA A 160 6.78 -5.02 -6.24
C ALA A 160 6.23 -6.28 -5.56
N GLN A 161 5.72 -7.25 -6.33
CA GLN A 161 5.23 -8.53 -5.80
C GLN A 161 6.33 -9.30 -5.06
N ASP A 162 7.53 -9.39 -5.62
CA ASP A 162 8.68 -10.06 -5.00
C ASP A 162 9.11 -9.38 -3.69
N LEU A 163 9.07 -8.05 -3.64
CA LEU A 163 9.37 -7.30 -2.43
C LEU A 163 8.32 -7.59 -1.34
N PHE A 164 7.04 -7.51 -1.69
CA PHE A 164 5.96 -7.76 -0.73
C PHE A 164 5.86 -9.24 -0.33
N SER A 165 6.20 -10.20 -1.18
CA SER A 165 6.25 -11.62 -0.80
C SER A 165 7.22 -11.89 0.37
N LYS A 166 8.33 -11.13 0.42
CA LYS A 166 9.33 -11.22 1.49
C LYS A 166 8.94 -10.47 2.77
N ILE A 167 8.14 -9.40 2.63
CA ILE A 167 7.74 -8.49 3.72
C ILE A 167 6.47 -8.96 4.41
N SER A 168 5.51 -9.46 3.64
CA SER A 168 4.14 -9.80 4.10
C SER A 168 4.12 -10.68 5.35
N PRO A 169 4.92 -11.75 5.49
CA PRO A 169 4.83 -12.62 6.66
C PRO A 169 5.00 -11.84 7.97
N TYR A 170 5.97 -10.94 8.02
CA TYR A 170 6.29 -10.18 9.24
C TYR A 170 5.31 -9.03 9.46
N LEU A 171 4.90 -8.35 8.38
CA LEU A 171 3.96 -7.25 8.47
C LEU A 171 2.58 -7.74 8.95
N VAL A 172 2.12 -8.88 8.42
CA VAL A 172 0.81 -9.43 8.78
C VAL A 172 0.82 -10.09 10.16
N GLU A 173 1.94 -10.69 10.58
CA GLU A 173 2.10 -11.19 11.96
C GLU A 173 1.92 -10.07 12.99
N ALA A 174 2.37 -8.87 12.67
CA ALA A 174 2.22 -7.69 13.52
C ALA A 174 0.83 -7.04 13.45
N LEU A 175 -0.02 -7.42 12.49
CA LEU A 175 -1.36 -6.85 12.36
C LEU A 175 -2.16 -7.05 13.66
N PRO A 176 -2.74 -5.98 14.24
CA PRO A 176 -3.54 -6.12 15.45
C PRO A 176 -4.89 -6.80 15.14
N ASP A 177 -5.44 -7.50 16.13
CA ASP A 177 -6.72 -8.22 15.99
C ASP A 177 -7.90 -7.29 15.66
N ARG A 178 -7.78 -6.01 16.01
CA ARG A 178 -8.73 -4.95 15.67
C ARG A 178 -7.98 -3.83 14.96
N PHE A 179 -8.00 -3.89 13.65
CA PHE A 179 -7.42 -2.85 12.80
C PHE A 179 -8.46 -2.22 11.88
#